data_45254a325efe29cec4571ca4da9fd75e
#
_entry.id   45254a325efe29cec4571ca4da9fd75e
#
_cell.length_a   1.000
_cell.length_b   1.000
_cell.length_c   1.000
_cell.angle_alpha   90.00
_cell.angle_beta   90.00
_cell.angle_gamma   90.00
#
_symmetry.space_group_name_H-M   'P 1'
#
loop_
_entity.id
_entity.type
_entity.pdbx_description
1 polymer ?
#
loop_
_entity_poly.entity_id
_entity_poly.type
_entity_poly.pdbx_seq_one_letter_code
_entity_poly.pdbx_strand_id
1 'polypeptide(L)'
;MKKRKKIEERPWGTYEVLEDKKQYKLKEIVVNPGERLSYQSHSQRTEVWTIVAGNGIVTLEGQELDAFPGRCFFIPRESRHRVTCNSDAPLVFVEVQVGDYFGEDDIVRYEDDYGRD
;
A
#
# COMPACT_ATOMS: atom_id res chain seq x y z
N MET A 1 24.58 13.92 9.95
CA MET A 1 23.51 13.40 10.83
C MET A 1 22.38 12.80 10.00
N LYS A 2 21.94 11.63 10.39
CA LYS A 2 20.87 10.93 9.70
C LYS A 2 19.52 11.60 9.97
N LYS A 3 18.79 11.96 8.92
CA LYS A 3 17.48 12.56 9.07
C LYS A 3 16.48 11.51 9.59
N ARG A 4 15.75 11.86 10.66
CA ARG A 4 14.76 10.96 11.21
C ARG A 4 13.57 10.83 10.24
N LYS A 5 13.18 9.60 9.91
CA LYS A 5 12.05 9.33 9.08
C LYS A 5 10.77 9.35 9.91
N LYS A 6 9.71 9.87 9.32
CA LYS A 6 8.43 10.01 10.00
C LYS A 6 7.52 8.84 9.65
N ILE A 7 6.97 8.19 10.69
CA ILE A 7 5.96 7.15 10.53
C ILE A 7 4.59 7.80 10.60
N GLU A 8 3.77 7.54 9.59
CA GLU A 8 2.40 8.04 9.54
C GLU A 8 1.44 6.94 10.01
N GLU A 9 0.56 7.29 10.95
CA GLU A 9 -0.45 6.35 11.44
C GLU A 9 -1.72 6.44 10.62
N ARG A 10 -2.34 5.29 10.38
CA ARG A 10 -3.60 5.15 9.66
C ARG A 10 -4.48 4.14 10.41
N PRO A 11 -5.81 4.15 10.19
CA PRO A 11 -6.68 3.21 10.92
C PRO A 11 -6.30 1.74 10.76
N TRP A 12 -5.70 1.37 9.63
CA TRP A 12 -5.34 -0.01 9.31
C TRP A 12 -3.89 -0.37 9.69
N GLY A 13 -3.07 0.60 10.09
CA GLY A 13 -1.67 0.35 10.42
C GLY A 13 -0.82 1.60 10.27
N THR A 14 0.34 1.46 9.64
CA THR A 14 1.28 2.58 9.48
C THR A 14 1.94 2.56 8.11
N TYR A 15 2.50 3.70 7.70
CA TYR A 15 3.46 3.72 6.61
C TYR A 15 4.59 4.69 6.92
N GLU A 16 5.72 4.44 6.30
CA GLU A 16 6.91 5.29 6.42
C GLU A 16 7.44 5.58 5.03
N VAL A 17 7.68 6.86 4.71
CA VAL A 17 8.31 7.25 3.46
C VAL A 17 9.80 7.07 3.62
N LEU A 18 10.38 6.14 2.85
CA LEU A 18 11.81 5.82 2.92
C LEU A 18 12.62 6.70 1.97
N GLU A 19 12.07 7.00 0.78
CA GLU A 19 12.66 7.90 -0.20
C GLU A 19 11.56 8.67 -0.90
N ASP A 20 11.80 9.95 -1.17
CA ASP A 20 10.86 10.80 -1.89
C ASP A 20 11.64 11.58 -2.94
N LYS A 21 11.69 11.03 -4.14
CA LYS A 21 12.45 11.56 -5.27
C LYS A 21 11.52 12.05 -6.37
N LYS A 22 12.07 12.76 -7.34
CA LYS A 22 11.28 13.27 -8.46
C LYS A 22 10.70 12.13 -9.30
N GLN A 23 11.48 11.06 -9.50
CA GLN A 23 11.09 9.96 -10.36
C GLN A 23 10.33 8.85 -9.64
N TYR A 24 10.47 8.73 -8.31
CA TYR A 24 9.81 7.69 -7.56
C TYR A 24 9.66 8.05 -6.08
N LYS A 25 8.73 7.38 -5.42
CA LYS A 25 8.55 7.45 -3.97
C LYS A 25 8.54 6.03 -3.43
N LEU A 26 9.29 5.81 -2.35
CA LEU A 26 9.45 4.50 -1.74
C LEU A 26 8.85 4.53 -0.34
N LYS A 27 7.97 3.58 -0.06
CA LYS A 27 7.31 3.46 1.25
C LYS A 27 7.45 2.05 1.82
N GLU A 28 7.49 1.96 3.14
CA GLU A 28 7.24 0.71 3.85
C GLU A 28 5.86 0.81 4.49
N ILE A 29 5.02 -0.18 4.28
CA ILE A 29 3.64 -0.20 4.76
C ILE A 29 3.45 -1.41 5.66
N VAL A 30 2.84 -1.17 6.85
CA VAL A 30 2.52 -2.21 7.82
C VAL A 30 1.01 -2.24 8.01
N VAL A 31 0.39 -3.38 7.70
CA VAL A 31 -1.04 -3.59 7.90
C VAL A 31 -1.24 -4.45 9.13
N ASN A 32 -2.00 -3.94 10.10
CA ASN A 32 -2.24 -4.65 11.34
C ASN A 32 -3.10 -5.90 11.12
N PRO A 33 -2.94 -6.93 11.98
CA PRO A 33 -3.75 -8.14 11.88
C PRO A 33 -5.24 -7.84 11.84
N GLY A 34 -5.95 -8.44 10.89
CA GLY A 34 -7.39 -8.27 10.73
C GLY A 34 -7.83 -7.01 10.04
N GLU A 35 -6.89 -6.11 9.70
CA GLU A 35 -7.22 -4.84 9.06
C GLU A 35 -6.96 -4.89 7.56
N ARG A 36 -7.55 -3.93 6.84
CA ARG A 36 -7.34 -3.79 5.39
C ARG A 36 -7.41 -2.33 4.97
N LEU A 37 -6.70 -2.00 3.90
CA LEU A 37 -6.78 -0.67 3.29
C LEU A 37 -8.11 -0.53 2.57
N SER A 38 -8.45 0.71 2.20
CA SER A 38 -9.62 0.94 1.34
C SER A 38 -9.41 0.26 -0.01
N TYR A 39 -10.51 -0.07 -0.68
CA TYR A 39 -10.49 -0.47 -2.08
C TYR A 39 -10.39 0.80 -2.90
N GLN A 40 -9.27 0.99 -3.61
CA GLN A 40 -8.88 2.29 -4.11
C GLN A 40 -8.16 2.22 -5.45
N SER A 41 -8.07 3.37 -6.12
CA SER A 41 -7.25 3.52 -7.34
C SER A 41 -6.52 4.85 -7.33
N HIS A 42 -5.46 4.95 -8.13
CA HIS A 42 -4.66 6.16 -8.32
C HIS A 42 -4.51 6.42 -9.82
N SER A 43 -4.63 7.69 -10.23
CA SER A 43 -4.63 8.04 -11.66
C SER A 43 -3.26 8.47 -12.19
N GLN A 44 -2.35 8.90 -11.31
CA GLN A 44 -1.10 9.54 -11.75
C GLN A 44 0.15 8.71 -11.46
N ARG A 45 -0.01 7.49 -10.93
CA ARG A 45 1.13 6.63 -10.61
C ARG A 45 0.79 5.15 -10.77
N THR A 46 1.82 4.37 -11.07
CA THR A 46 1.79 2.92 -10.90
C THR A 46 2.48 2.59 -9.58
N GLU A 47 2.26 1.39 -9.06
CA GLU A 47 2.92 0.93 -7.84
C GLU A 47 3.46 -0.47 -8.05
N VAL A 48 4.62 -0.74 -7.44
CA VAL A 48 5.19 -2.08 -7.39
C VAL A 48 5.34 -2.43 -5.92
N TRP A 49 4.74 -3.52 -5.50
CA TRP A 49 4.75 -3.97 -4.12
C TRP A 49 5.58 -5.24 -3.98
N THR A 50 6.42 -5.29 -2.96
CA THR A 50 7.13 -6.52 -2.57
C THR A 50 6.74 -6.84 -1.14
N ILE A 51 6.15 -8.02 -0.93
CA ILE A 51 5.80 -8.49 0.41
C ILE A 51 7.08 -8.94 1.10
N VAL A 52 7.33 -8.44 2.32
CA VAL A 52 8.56 -8.76 3.05
C VAL A 52 8.30 -9.55 4.33
N ALA A 53 7.11 -9.44 4.92
CA ALA A 53 6.76 -10.19 6.14
C ALA A 53 5.25 -10.36 6.23
N GLY A 54 4.82 -11.43 6.87
CA GLY A 54 3.41 -11.71 7.09
C GLY A 54 2.72 -12.31 5.87
N ASN A 55 1.41 -12.54 6.02
CA ASN A 55 0.58 -13.13 4.97
C ASN A 55 -0.73 -12.37 4.87
N GLY A 56 -1.32 -12.34 3.69
CA GLY A 56 -2.57 -11.67 3.48
C GLY A 56 -3.11 -11.90 2.08
N ILE A 57 -4.00 -11.00 1.66
CA ILE A 57 -4.64 -11.04 0.35
C ILE A 57 -4.48 -9.69 -0.31
N VAL A 58 -4.02 -9.70 -1.56
CA VAL A 58 -4.08 -8.51 -2.43
C VAL A 58 -5.27 -8.69 -3.36
N THR A 59 -6.19 -7.73 -3.34
CA THR A 59 -7.31 -7.71 -4.27
C THR A 59 -6.95 -6.74 -5.39
N LEU A 60 -6.96 -7.22 -6.62
CA LEU A 60 -6.61 -6.42 -7.80
C LEU A 60 -7.68 -6.64 -8.86
N GLU A 61 -8.41 -5.57 -9.20
CA GLU A 61 -9.51 -5.61 -10.15
C GLU A 61 -10.47 -6.78 -9.88
N GLY A 62 -10.89 -6.92 -8.61
CA GLY A 62 -11.81 -7.95 -8.17
C GLY A 62 -11.21 -9.34 -7.98
N GLN A 63 -9.95 -9.55 -8.36
CA GLN A 63 -9.29 -10.84 -8.21
C GLN A 63 -8.49 -10.88 -6.91
N GLU A 64 -8.68 -11.93 -6.12
CA GLU A 64 -7.95 -12.12 -4.87
C GLU A 64 -6.71 -12.97 -5.08
N LEU A 65 -5.56 -12.45 -4.64
CA LEU A 65 -4.26 -13.08 -4.84
C LEU A 65 -3.57 -13.21 -3.47
N ASP A 66 -2.99 -14.37 -3.20
CA ASP A 66 -2.28 -14.59 -1.94
C ASP A 66 -1.04 -13.71 -1.84
N ALA A 67 -0.88 -13.04 -0.70
CA ALA A 67 0.30 -12.26 -0.39
C ALA A 67 1.15 -13.02 0.63
N PHE A 68 2.44 -13.18 0.30
CA PHE A 68 3.40 -13.89 1.15
C PHE A 68 4.81 -13.33 0.89
N PRO A 69 5.75 -13.54 1.81
CA PRO A 69 7.09 -12.95 1.67
C PRO A 69 7.77 -13.32 0.35
N GLY A 70 8.28 -12.31 -0.33
CA GLY A 70 8.96 -12.44 -1.61
C GLY A 70 8.06 -12.22 -2.82
N ARG A 71 6.73 -12.29 -2.66
CA ARG A 71 5.83 -12.07 -3.79
C ARG A 71 5.75 -10.58 -4.14
N CYS A 72 5.77 -10.29 -5.44
CA CYS A 72 5.64 -8.93 -5.97
C CYS A 72 4.32 -8.76 -6.72
N PHE A 73 3.80 -7.54 -6.69
CA PHE A 73 2.57 -7.17 -7.41
C PHE A 73 2.82 -5.88 -8.17
N PHE A 74 2.39 -5.85 -9.42
CA PHE A 74 2.37 -4.62 -10.21
C PHE A 74 0.96 -4.06 -10.22
N ILE A 75 0.80 -2.80 -9.78
CA ILE A 75 -0.48 -2.13 -9.70
C ILE A 75 -0.51 -1.03 -10.77
N PRO A 76 -1.18 -1.25 -11.91
CA PRO A 76 -1.26 -0.23 -12.96
C PRO A 76 -2.07 1.00 -12.51
N ARG A 77 -1.85 2.12 -13.19
CA ARG A 77 -2.69 3.31 -12.99
C ARG A 77 -4.16 2.94 -13.15
N GLU A 78 -5.00 3.53 -12.32
CA GLU A 78 -6.47 3.41 -12.36
C GLU A 78 -7.01 2.02 -12.06
N SER A 79 -6.16 1.04 -11.76
CA SER A 79 -6.64 -0.27 -11.34
C SER A 79 -7.10 -0.22 -9.88
N ARG A 80 -8.20 -0.90 -9.60
CA ARG A 80 -8.76 -0.96 -8.24
C ARG A 80 -8.03 -2.03 -7.46
N HIS A 81 -7.58 -1.66 -6.26
CA HIS A 81 -6.76 -2.56 -5.45
C HIS A 81 -6.95 -2.31 -3.96
N ARG A 82 -6.68 -3.34 -3.17
CA ARG A 82 -6.56 -3.25 -1.72
C ARG A 82 -5.70 -4.38 -1.21
N VAL A 83 -5.18 -4.21 -0.01
CA VAL A 83 -4.46 -5.26 0.70
C VAL A 83 -5.15 -5.52 2.02
N THR A 84 -5.27 -6.80 2.38
CA THR A 84 -5.91 -7.27 3.61
C THR A 84 -4.90 -8.13 4.37
N CYS A 85 -4.74 -7.86 5.66
CA CYS A 85 -3.97 -8.73 6.55
C CYS A 85 -4.93 -9.71 7.23
N ASN A 86 -4.94 -10.96 6.77
CA ASN A 86 -5.85 -11.97 7.30
C ASN A 86 -5.15 -12.99 8.19
N SER A 87 -4.00 -12.60 8.77
CA SER A 87 -3.23 -13.48 9.66
C SER A 87 -3.03 -12.80 11.02
N ASP A 88 -2.42 -13.53 11.96
CA ASP A 88 -2.22 -13.05 13.33
C ASP A 88 -1.01 -12.12 13.47
N ALA A 89 -0.17 -12.03 12.44
CA ALA A 89 1.00 -11.15 12.43
C ALA A 89 0.79 -10.02 11.42
N PRO A 90 1.42 -8.85 11.63
CA PRO A 90 1.31 -7.75 10.66
C PRO A 90 1.83 -8.16 9.28
N LEU A 91 1.19 -7.62 8.24
CA LEU A 91 1.64 -7.75 6.86
C LEU A 91 2.49 -6.53 6.52
N VAL A 92 3.73 -6.77 6.10
CA VAL A 92 4.66 -5.70 5.76
C VAL A 92 5.03 -5.80 4.29
N PHE A 93 4.94 -4.69 3.58
CA PHE A 93 5.39 -4.64 2.19
C PHE A 93 6.06 -3.31 1.88
N VAL A 94 6.94 -3.35 0.89
CA VAL A 94 7.64 -2.18 0.38
C VAL A 94 6.98 -1.81 -0.95
N GLU A 95 6.67 -0.53 -1.11
CA GLU A 95 5.94 -0.01 -2.26
C GLU A 95 6.79 1.03 -2.97
N VAL A 96 7.01 0.84 -4.27
CA VAL A 96 7.63 1.82 -5.13
C VAL A 96 6.54 2.47 -5.99
N GLN A 97 6.40 3.79 -5.87
CA GLN A 97 5.47 4.56 -6.69
C GLN A 97 6.24 5.20 -7.84
N VAL A 98 5.77 5.02 -9.05
CA VAL A 98 6.40 5.56 -10.27
C VAL A 98 5.33 6.29 -11.08
N GLY A 99 5.59 7.54 -11.43
CA GLY A 99 4.62 8.31 -12.20
C GLY A 99 4.87 9.81 -12.13
N ASP A 100 3.80 10.57 -12.36
CA ASP A 100 3.88 12.02 -12.48
C ASP A 100 3.62 12.76 -11.17
N TYR A 101 2.95 12.10 -10.23
CA TYR A 101 2.54 12.74 -8.98
C TYR A 101 2.35 11.68 -7.89
N PHE A 102 2.86 11.94 -6.69
CA PHE A 102 2.84 10.97 -5.58
C PHE A 102 2.07 11.47 -4.35
N GLY A 103 1.26 12.52 -4.50
CA GLY A 103 0.46 13.04 -3.39
C GLY A 103 -0.62 12.08 -2.94
N GLU A 104 -0.93 12.08 -1.64
CA GLU A 104 -1.93 11.19 -1.07
C GLU A 104 -3.35 11.56 -1.47
N ASP A 105 -3.55 12.72 -2.10
CA ASP A 105 -4.84 13.15 -2.61
C ASP A 105 -5.17 12.58 -4.00
N ASP A 106 -4.21 11.91 -4.67
CA ASP A 106 -4.46 11.16 -5.89
C ASP A 106 -5.03 9.78 -5.53
N ILE A 107 -6.30 9.77 -5.09
CA ILE A 107 -6.94 8.55 -4.64
C ILE A 107 -8.46 8.64 -4.86
N VAL A 108 -9.03 7.54 -5.36
CA VAL A 108 -10.47 7.32 -5.36
C VAL A 108 -10.71 6.10 -4.47
N ARG A 109 -11.52 6.27 -3.43
CA ARG A 109 -11.89 5.15 -2.54
C ARG A 109 -13.26 4.63 -2.94
N TYR A 110 -13.35 3.33 -3.20
CA TYR A 110 -14.60 2.67 -3.59
C TYR A 110 -15.28 2.02 -2.38
N GLU A 111 -14.48 1.50 -1.45
CA GLU A 111 -14.92 0.92 -0.18
C GLU A 111 -13.88 1.27 0.89
N ASP A 112 -14.33 1.71 2.04
CA ASP A 112 -13.44 2.04 3.15
C ASP A 112 -14.12 1.68 4.47
N ASP A 113 -13.52 0.72 5.20
CA ASP A 113 -14.05 0.24 6.47
C ASP A 113 -14.06 1.31 7.56
N TYR A 114 -13.33 2.41 7.35
CA TYR A 114 -13.13 3.46 8.35
C TYR A 114 -13.88 4.76 8.02
N GLY A 115 -14.71 4.74 6.98
CA GLY A 115 -15.59 5.86 6.65
C GLY A 115 -14.92 7.11 6.11
N ARG A 116 -13.79 6.96 5.38
CA ARG A 116 -13.04 8.11 4.86
C ARG A 116 -13.41 8.49 3.42
N ASP A 117 -14.26 7.73 2.79
CA ASP A 117 -14.67 7.97 1.40
C ASP A 117 -15.81 9.02 1.28
#